data_ed5f94761deff47128ab1abc4abaa792
#
_entry.id   ed5f94761deff47128ab1abc4abaa792
#
_cell.length_a   1.000
_cell.length_b   1.000
_cell.length_c   1.000
_cell.angle_alpha   90.00
_cell.angle_beta   90.00
_cell.angle_gamma   90.00
#
_symmetry.space_group_name_H-M   'P 1'
#
loop_
_entity.id
_entity.type
_entity.pdbx_description
1 polymer ?
#
loop_
_entity_poly.entity_id
_entity_poly.type
_entity_poly.pdbx_seq_one_letter_code
_entity_poly.pdbx_strand_id
1 'polypeptide(L)'
;MSECILEGRGLTRRYRRPDGRILTACQQIDLRLYPGETLGIVGESGCGKSTLLRMLSQLERPDEGQLLFRGEDVTGWKGENLRRHRRHIQMVFQDPAAAFFPRMRVWDAVTEPLRNYSSCSRGELREKAKQLLEMVELPQEFLDRYPHSMSCLLYTSPSPRDQ
;
A
#
# COMPACT_ATOMS: atom_id res chain seq x y z
N MET A 1 -1.06 -19.87 21.05
CA MET A 1 -0.07 -18.92 20.51
C MET A 1 -0.67 -18.32 19.25
N SER A 2 -0.73 -17.00 19.14
CA SER A 2 -1.27 -16.36 17.94
C SER A 2 -0.41 -16.71 16.73
N GLU A 3 -1.01 -17.18 15.65
CA GLU A 3 -0.31 -17.50 14.41
C GLU A 3 0.24 -16.22 13.77
N CYS A 4 1.50 -16.24 13.31
CA CYS A 4 2.15 -15.10 12.68
C CYS A 4 1.46 -14.77 11.33
N ILE A 5 1.07 -13.50 11.14
CA ILE A 5 0.44 -13.07 9.87
C ILE A 5 1.49 -12.86 8.78
N LEU A 6 2.59 -12.17 9.11
CA LEU A 6 3.64 -11.83 8.15
C LEU A 6 5.01 -12.10 8.80
N GLU A 7 5.83 -12.86 8.12
CA GLU A 7 7.19 -13.16 8.58
C GLU A 7 8.18 -12.93 7.44
N GLY A 8 9.19 -12.11 7.70
CA GLY A 8 10.38 -11.97 6.86
C GLY A 8 11.52 -12.76 7.47
N ARG A 9 12.21 -13.55 6.66
CA ARG A 9 13.40 -14.34 7.06
C ARG A 9 14.57 -13.99 6.16
N GLY A 10 15.61 -13.38 6.70
CA GLY A 10 16.84 -13.04 6.00
C GLY A 10 16.64 -12.13 4.79
N LEU A 11 15.63 -11.23 4.82
CA LEU A 11 15.30 -10.39 3.69
C LEU A 11 16.47 -9.48 3.33
N THR A 12 16.96 -9.61 2.10
CA THR A 12 18.07 -8.82 1.57
C THR A 12 17.67 -8.19 0.26
N ARG A 13 18.00 -6.89 0.08
CA ARG A 13 17.76 -6.17 -1.16
C ARG A 13 18.96 -5.32 -1.55
N ARG A 14 19.41 -5.47 -2.79
CA ARG A 14 20.54 -4.76 -3.39
C ARG A 14 20.10 -4.02 -4.64
N TYR A 15 20.64 -2.85 -4.85
CA TYR A 15 20.45 -2.05 -6.07
C TYR A 15 21.76 -1.84 -6.77
N ARG A 16 21.76 -2.00 -8.09
CA ARG A 16 22.91 -1.65 -8.93
C ARG A 16 22.84 -0.17 -9.28
N ARG A 17 23.85 0.60 -8.90
CA ARG A 17 23.99 2.00 -9.24
C ARG A 17 24.46 2.18 -10.68
N PRO A 18 24.26 3.37 -11.31
CA PRO A 18 24.76 3.66 -12.65
C PRO A 18 26.30 3.53 -12.78
N ASP A 19 27.02 3.77 -11.68
CA ASP A 19 28.48 3.60 -11.59
C ASP A 19 28.94 2.14 -11.47
N GLY A 20 28.00 1.17 -11.56
CA GLY A 20 28.26 -0.26 -11.45
C GLY A 20 28.37 -0.77 -10.01
N ARG A 21 28.43 0.09 -9.01
CA ARG A 21 28.50 -0.31 -7.58
C ARG A 21 27.18 -0.91 -7.10
N ILE A 22 27.28 -1.81 -6.15
CA ILE A 22 26.10 -2.41 -5.48
C ILE A 22 25.85 -1.66 -4.18
N LEU A 23 24.63 -1.15 -4.04
CA LEU A 23 24.09 -0.61 -2.79
C LEU A 23 23.22 -1.67 -2.13
N THR A 24 23.59 -2.13 -0.95
CA THR A 24 22.74 -2.99 -0.12
C THR A 24 21.81 -2.11 0.71
N ALA A 25 20.53 -2.11 0.37
CA ALA A 25 19.52 -1.31 1.05
C ALA A 25 18.97 -2.01 2.30
N CYS A 26 18.82 -3.34 2.24
CA CYS A 26 18.46 -4.19 3.38
C CYS A 26 19.37 -5.43 3.35
N GLN A 27 19.80 -5.90 4.51
CA GLN A 27 20.67 -7.07 4.62
C GLN A 27 20.21 -7.95 5.78
N GLN A 28 19.79 -9.18 5.44
CA GLN A 28 19.42 -10.25 6.38
C GLN A 28 18.41 -9.78 7.46
N ILE A 29 17.35 -9.11 7.03
CA ILE A 29 16.33 -8.60 7.95
C ILE A 29 15.34 -9.72 8.30
N ASP A 30 15.23 -10.00 9.59
CA ASP A 30 14.20 -10.86 10.16
C ASP A 30 13.14 -10.00 10.86
N LEU A 31 11.87 -10.34 10.66
CA LEU A 31 10.76 -9.71 11.37
C LEU A 31 9.54 -10.64 11.44
N ARG A 32 8.69 -10.40 12.41
CA ARG A 32 7.39 -11.06 12.55
C ARG A 32 6.33 -10.04 12.90
N LEU A 33 5.14 -10.22 12.35
CA LEU A 33 3.97 -9.42 12.65
C LEU A 33 2.81 -10.36 13.01
N TYR A 34 2.18 -10.08 14.14
CA TYR A 34 1.08 -10.88 14.66
C TYR A 34 -0.26 -10.15 14.51
N PRO A 35 -1.41 -10.86 14.58
CA PRO A 35 -2.73 -10.24 14.53
C PRO A 35 -2.92 -9.19 15.62
N GLY A 36 -3.43 -8.00 15.23
CA GLY A 36 -3.68 -6.90 16.15
C GLY A 36 -2.43 -6.15 16.63
N GLU A 37 -1.24 -6.51 16.13
CA GLU A 37 0.02 -5.86 16.47
C GLU A 37 0.30 -4.66 15.53
N THR A 38 0.94 -3.64 16.08
CA THR A 38 1.54 -2.54 15.31
C THR A 38 3.05 -2.60 15.43
N LEU A 39 3.74 -2.88 14.33
CA LEU A 39 5.20 -2.92 14.25
C LEU A 39 5.76 -1.58 13.74
N GLY A 40 6.48 -0.85 14.59
CA GLY A 40 7.18 0.37 14.21
C GLY A 40 8.56 0.09 13.61
N ILE A 41 8.86 0.66 12.43
CA ILE A 41 10.18 0.60 11.79
C ILE A 41 10.81 1.98 11.86
N VAL A 42 11.85 2.14 12.67
CA VAL A 42 12.53 3.42 12.92
C VAL A 42 13.98 3.35 12.43
N GLY A 43 14.54 4.48 12.05
CA GLY A 43 15.93 4.59 11.60
C GLY A 43 16.16 5.87 10.79
N GLU A 44 17.40 6.18 10.47
CA GLU A 44 17.81 7.36 9.73
C GLU A 44 17.25 7.40 8.30
N SER A 45 17.27 8.60 7.69
CA SER A 45 16.89 8.72 6.27
C SER A 45 17.84 7.89 5.40
N GLY A 46 17.28 7.14 4.45
CA GLY A 46 18.07 6.31 3.53
C GLY A 46 18.52 4.95 4.08
N CYS A 47 18.23 4.58 5.34
CA CYS A 47 18.65 3.29 5.92
C CYS A 47 17.86 2.07 5.43
N GLY A 48 16.99 2.20 4.41
CA GLY A 48 16.31 1.06 3.80
C GLY A 48 14.86 0.82 4.25
N LYS A 49 14.27 1.62 5.15
CA LYS A 49 12.88 1.45 5.63
C LYS A 49 11.85 1.31 4.50
N SER A 50 11.89 2.22 3.54
CA SER A 50 10.97 2.19 2.39
C SER A 50 11.18 0.96 1.50
N THR A 51 12.42 0.51 1.35
CA THR A 51 12.74 -0.73 0.64
C THR A 51 12.17 -1.95 1.37
N LEU A 52 12.33 -2.00 2.70
CA LEU A 52 11.77 -3.08 3.50
C LEU A 52 10.23 -3.10 3.38
N LEU A 53 9.55 -1.97 3.53
CA LEU A 53 8.10 -1.87 3.36
C LEU A 53 7.64 -2.32 1.96
N ARG A 54 8.39 -1.98 0.90
CA ARG A 54 8.08 -2.45 -0.45
C ARG A 54 8.25 -3.96 -0.62
N MET A 55 9.23 -4.56 0.06
CA MET A 55 9.37 -6.02 0.07
C MET A 55 8.20 -6.67 0.83
N LEU A 56 7.85 -6.16 2.01
CA LEU A 56 6.75 -6.67 2.83
C LEU A 56 5.39 -6.57 2.13
N SER A 57 5.17 -5.51 1.36
CA SER A 57 3.98 -5.31 0.54
C SER A 57 4.04 -5.99 -0.83
N GLN A 58 5.11 -6.72 -1.13
CA GLN A 58 5.37 -7.38 -2.41
C GLN A 58 5.34 -6.43 -3.63
N LEU A 59 5.62 -5.14 -3.44
CA LEU A 59 5.90 -4.20 -4.52
C LEU A 59 7.29 -4.45 -5.11
N GLU A 60 8.23 -4.90 -4.27
CA GLU A 60 9.56 -5.35 -4.69
C GLU A 60 9.84 -6.75 -4.15
N ARG A 61 10.66 -7.51 -4.87
CA ARG A 61 11.11 -8.83 -4.41
C ARG A 61 12.43 -8.68 -3.69
N PRO A 62 12.65 -9.45 -2.63
CA PRO A 62 13.98 -9.59 -2.06
C PRO A 62 14.90 -10.33 -3.05
N ASP A 63 16.18 -10.02 -3.01
CA ASP A 63 17.21 -10.77 -3.74
C ASP A 63 17.57 -12.07 -3.01
N GLU A 64 17.46 -12.07 -1.67
CA GLU A 64 17.67 -13.22 -0.80
C GLU A 64 16.64 -13.18 0.34
N GLY A 65 16.42 -14.34 0.94
CA GLY A 65 15.47 -14.52 2.05
C GLY A 65 14.08 -14.93 1.60
N GLN A 66 13.18 -15.01 2.55
CA GLN A 66 11.80 -15.47 2.34
C GLN A 66 10.80 -14.53 3.00
N LEU A 67 9.67 -14.34 2.35
CA LEU A 67 8.51 -13.65 2.90
C LEU A 67 7.38 -14.66 3.03
N LEU A 68 6.90 -14.88 4.25
CA LEU A 68 5.79 -15.76 4.53
C LEU A 68 4.56 -14.95 4.94
N PHE A 69 3.41 -15.33 4.42
CA PHE A 69 2.11 -14.80 4.81
C PHE A 69 1.25 -15.94 5.36
N ARG A 70 0.89 -15.89 6.63
CA ARG A 70 0.17 -16.95 7.34
C ARG A 70 0.82 -18.32 7.16
N GLY A 71 2.16 -18.34 7.25
CA GLY A 71 2.97 -19.55 7.11
C GLY A 71 3.25 -20.00 5.66
N GLU A 72 2.61 -19.41 4.65
CA GLU A 72 2.82 -19.74 3.24
C GLU A 72 3.92 -18.87 2.63
N ASP A 73 4.89 -19.44 1.93
CA ASP A 73 5.96 -18.69 1.25
C ASP A 73 5.39 -17.99 0.00
N VAL A 74 5.34 -16.66 0.08
CA VAL A 74 4.82 -15.79 -0.96
C VAL A 74 5.91 -15.08 -1.76
N THR A 75 7.18 -15.33 -1.47
CA THR A 75 8.35 -14.63 -2.05
C THR A 75 8.39 -14.69 -3.57
N GLY A 76 8.11 -15.87 -4.12
CA GLY A 76 8.18 -16.13 -5.56
C GLY A 76 6.90 -15.84 -6.34
N TRP A 77 5.82 -15.41 -5.70
CA TRP A 77 4.52 -15.29 -6.35
C TRP A 77 4.50 -14.27 -7.47
N LYS A 78 3.78 -14.62 -8.56
CA LYS A 78 3.58 -13.81 -9.78
C LYS A 78 2.15 -13.95 -10.27
N GLY A 79 1.76 -13.10 -11.21
CA GLY A 79 0.49 -13.20 -11.91
C GLY A 79 -0.70 -13.24 -10.96
N GLU A 80 -1.59 -14.22 -11.15
CA GLU A 80 -2.85 -14.32 -10.42
C GLU A 80 -2.66 -14.59 -8.91
N ASN A 81 -1.68 -15.40 -8.51
CA ASN A 81 -1.41 -15.67 -7.09
C ASN A 81 -1.00 -14.38 -6.37
N LEU A 82 -0.10 -13.59 -6.95
CA LEU A 82 0.30 -12.29 -6.41
C LEU A 82 -0.89 -11.31 -6.38
N ARG A 83 -1.72 -11.29 -7.43
CA ARG A 83 -2.92 -10.46 -7.50
C ARG A 83 -3.90 -10.78 -6.37
N ARG A 84 -4.20 -12.07 -6.16
CA ARG A 84 -5.10 -12.51 -5.06
C ARG A 84 -4.55 -12.15 -3.69
N HIS A 85 -3.24 -12.25 -3.52
CA HIS A 85 -2.60 -11.93 -2.24
C HIS A 85 -2.65 -10.42 -1.93
N ARG A 86 -2.40 -9.57 -2.92
CA ARG A 86 -2.40 -8.10 -2.75
C ARG A 86 -3.70 -7.52 -2.22
N ARG A 87 -4.83 -8.19 -2.37
CA ARG A 87 -6.09 -7.76 -1.76
C ARG A 87 -6.08 -7.75 -0.22
N HIS A 88 -5.14 -8.50 0.39
CA HIS A 88 -4.98 -8.58 1.84
C HIS A 88 -4.00 -7.54 2.39
N ILE A 89 -3.34 -6.79 1.52
CA ILE A 89 -2.32 -5.80 1.90
C ILE A 89 -2.76 -4.43 1.39
N GLN A 90 -2.80 -3.46 2.30
CA GLN A 90 -3.03 -2.06 1.94
C GLN A 90 -1.80 -1.24 2.30
N MET A 91 -1.46 -0.25 1.47
CA MET A 91 -0.32 0.60 1.67
C MET A 91 -0.73 2.07 1.58
N VAL A 92 -0.38 2.83 2.59
CA VAL A 92 -0.50 4.30 2.57
C VAL A 92 0.87 4.88 2.28
N PHE A 93 0.98 5.66 1.20
CA PHE A 93 2.24 6.27 0.81
C PHE A 93 2.48 7.57 1.57
N GLN A 94 3.75 7.95 1.72
CA GLN A 94 4.17 9.19 2.38
C GLN A 94 3.63 10.43 1.64
N ASP A 95 3.53 10.37 0.32
CA ASP A 95 2.85 11.35 -0.52
C ASP A 95 1.60 10.71 -1.15
N PRO A 96 0.44 10.86 -0.51
CA PRO A 96 -0.81 10.29 -1.02
C PRO A 96 -1.23 10.88 -2.37
N ALA A 97 -0.87 12.13 -2.66
CA ALA A 97 -1.23 12.78 -3.92
C ALA A 97 -0.54 12.11 -5.12
N ALA A 98 0.71 11.68 -4.94
CA ALA A 98 1.46 10.95 -5.96
C ALA A 98 0.92 9.53 -6.23
N ALA A 99 0.11 8.98 -5.33
CA ALA A 99 -0.51 7.66 -5.51
C ALA A 99 -1.71 7.68 -6.46
N PHE A 100 -2.29 8.84 -6.71
CA PHE A 100 -3.45 8.98 -7.60
C PHE A 100 -3.02 9.26 -9.04
N PHE A 101 -3.67 8.58 -9.98
CA PHE A 101 -3.54 8.93 -11.39
C PHE A 101 -4.21 10.29 -11.66
N PRO A 102 -3.49 11.32 -12.17
CA PRO A 102 -4.03 12.68 -12.31
C PRO A 102 -5.26 12.77 -13.23
N ARG A 103 -5.42 11.82 -14.15
CA ARG A 103 -6.53 11.76 -15.13
C ARG A 103 -7.67 10.84 -14.70
N MET A 104 -7.61 10.26 -13.51
CA MET A 104 -8.65 9.39 -12.98
C MET A 104 -9.54 10.20 -12.05
N ARG A 105 -10.87 10.08 -12.18
CA ARG A 105 -11.81 10.70 -11.25
C ARG A 105 -11.79 10.00 -9.90
N VAL A 106 -12.17 10.71 -8.85
CA VAL A 106 -12.17 10.17 -7.48
C VAL A 106 -12.97 8.87 -7.39
N TRP A 107 -14.21 8.82 -7.95
CA TRP A 107 -15.00 7.60 -7.88
C TRP A 107 -14.34 6.39 -8.57
N ASP A 108 -13.63 6.62 -9.67
CA ASP A 108 -12.86 5.58 -10.37
C ASP A 108 -11.67 5.09 -9.54
N ALA A 109 -10.96 6.03 -8.91
CA ALA A 109 -9.78 5.72 -8.09
C ALA A 109 -10.16 4.92 -6.85
N VAL A 110 -11.19 5.34 -6.10
CA VAL A 110 -11.59 4.66 -4.86
C VAL A 110 -12.25 3.30 -5.11
N THR A 111 -12.78 3.06 -6.32
CA THR A 111 -13.39 1.78 -6.70
C THR A 111 -12.50 0.89 -7.53
N GLU A 112 -11.28 1.32 -7.87
CA GLU A 112 -10.33 0.50 -8.65
C GLU A 112 -10.08 -0.89 -8.01
N PRO A 113 -9.86 -1.01 -6.68
CA PRO A 113 -9.71 -2.32 -6.06
C PRO A 113 -10.94 -3.22 -6.26
N LEU A 114 -12.14 -2.66 -6.16
CA LEU A 114 -13.37 -3.43 -6.39
C LEU A 114 -13.46 -3.95 -7.82
N ARG A 115 -13.14 -3.13 -8.82
CA ARG A 115 -13.07 -3.57 -10.23
C ARG A 115 -12.06 -4.69 -10.45
N ASN A 116 -10.95 -4.63 -9.74
CA ASN A 116 -9.88 -5.62 -9.90
C ASN A 116 -10.22 -6.98 -9.27
N TYR A 117 -11.09 -7.01 -8.25
CA TYR A 117 -11.35 -8.22 -7.46
C TYR A 117 -12.81 -8.67 -7.43
N SER A 118 -13.73 -7.93 -8.04
CA SER A 118 -15.15 -8.27 -8.09
C SER A 118 -15.79 -7.90 -9.43
N SER A 119 -16.87 -8.58 -9.77
CA SER A 119 -17.64 -8.33 -10.99
C SER A 119 -18.78 -7.36 -10.71
N CYS A 120 -18.47 -6.12 -10.33
CA CYS A 120 -19.47 -5.08 -10.08
C CYS A 120 -19.78 -4.31 -11.37
N SER A 121 -21.06 -4.01 -11.58
CA SER A 121 -21.50 -3.08 -12.63
C SER A 121 -21.03 -1.65 -12.32
N ARG A 122 -21.02 -0.78 -13.35
CA ARG A 122 -20.63 0.62 -13.18
C ARG A 122 -21.54 1.38 -12.19
N GLY A 123 -22.83 1.04 -12.16
CA GLY A 123 -23.80 1.62 -11.22
C GLY A 123 -23.48 1.24 -9.77
N GLU A 124 -23.24 -0.05 -9.53
CA GLU A 124 -22.86 -0.55 -8.19
C GLU A 124 -21.53 0.06 -7.70
N LEU A 125 -20.55 0.19 -8.58
CA LEU A 125 -19.29 0.86 -8.24
C LEU A 125 -19.51 2.32 -7.83
N ARG A 126 -20.39 3.04 -8.53
CA ARG A 126 -20.68 4.44 -8.21
C ARG A 126 -21.39 4.58 -6.85
N GLU A 127 -22.31 3.70 -6.52
CA GLU A 127 -22.94 3.67 -5.20
C GLU A 127 -21.95 3.31 -4.10
N LYS A 128 -21.05 2.35 -4.35
CA LYS A 128 -19.96 2.04 -3.43
C LYS A 128 -19.01 3.25 -3.23
N ALA A 129 -18.71 3.99 -4.28
CA ALA A 129 -17.88 5.20 -4.18
C ALA A 129 -18.54 6.26 -3.29
N LYS A 130 -19.87 6.46 -3.38
CA LYS A 130 -20.61 7.37 -2.48
C LYS A 130 -20.46 6.95 -1.04
N GLN A 131 -20.69 5.67 -0.73
CA GLN A 131 -20.55 5.12 0.61
C GLN A 131 -19.13 5.30 1.17
N LEU A 132 -18.09 5.10 0.33
CA LEU A 132 -16.70 5.27 0.74
C LEU A 132 -16.37 6.74 1.03
N LEU A 133 -16.89 7.71 0.26
CA LEU A 133 -16.71 9.13 0.55
C LEU A 133 -17.43 9.52 1.85
N GLU A 134 -18.65 9.05 2.04
CA GLU A 134 -19.44 9.29 3.25
C GLU A 134 -18.73 8.76 4.50
N MET A 135 -18.11 7.57 4.44
CA MET A 135 -17.32 6.99 5.53
C MET A 135 -16.14 7.87 5.97
N VAL A 136 -15.60 8.69 5.07
CA VAL A 136 -14.50 9.63 5.35
C VAL A 136 -14.97 11.09 5.40
N GLU A 137 -16.28 11.31 5.55
CA GLU A 137 -16.91 12.62 5.69
C GLU A 137 -16.66 13.58 4.51
N LEU A 138 -16.42 13.03 3.31
CA LEU A 138 -16.25 13.82 2.10
C LEU A 138 -17.56 14.01 1.34
N PRO A 139 -17.85 15.23 0.84
CA PRO A 139 -19.04 15.51 0.04
C PRO A 139 -19.13 14.64 -1.22
N GLN A 140 -20.33 14.16 -1.55
CA GLN A 140 -20.56 13.35 -2.75
C GLN A 140 -20.21 14.07 -4.05
N GLU A 141 -20.24 15.39 -4.08
CA GLU A 141 -19.83 16.20 -5.24
C GLU A 141 -18.36 15.97 -5.66
N PHE A 142 -17.52 15.40 -4.74
CA PHE A 142 -16.13 15.08 -5.04
C PHE A 142 -15.98 13.83 -5.91
N LEU A 143 -17.01 13.01 -6.07
CA LEU A 143 -16.95 11.81 -6.90
C LEU A 143 -16.46 12.08 -8.31
N ASP A 144 -16.97 13.14 -8.94
CA ASP A 144 -16.66 13.47 -10.34
C ASP A 144 -15.44 14.41 -10.49
N ARG A 145 -14.83 14.82 -9.38
CA ARG A 145 -13.61 15.64 -9.38
C ARG A 145 -12.36 14.80 -9.63
N TYR A 146 -11.31 15.47 -10.04
CA TYR A 146 -9.98 14.88 -10.15
C TYR A 146 -9.18 15.11 -8.85
N PRO A 147 -8.30 14.19 -8.42
CA PRO A 147 -7.56 14.31 -7.17
C PRO A 147 -6.79 15.62 -7.01
N HIS A 148 -6.19 16.14 -8.09
CA HIS A 148 -5.45 17.40 -8.06
C HIS A 148 -6.32 18.63 -7.74
N SER A 149 -7.64 18.58 -8.04
CA SER A 149 -8.56 19.67 -7.71
C SER A 149 -9.07 19.63 -6.26
N MET A 150 -8.76 18.55 -5.52
CA MET A 150 -9.18 18.37 -4.13
C MET A 150 -8.13 18.88 -3.13
N SER A 151 -6.85 18.85 -3.48
CA SER A 151 -5.76 19.22 -2.58
C SER A 151 -5.89 20.62 -2.00
N CYS A 152 -6.37 21.59 -2.79
CA CYS A 152 -6.58 22.96 -2.32
C CYS A 152 -7.74 23.10 -1.33
N LEU A 153 -8.73 22.20 -1.35
CA LEU A 153 -9.93 22.27 -0.52
C LEU A 153 -9.78 21.53 0.82
N LEU A 154 -8.97 20.47 0.85
CA LEU A 154 -8.74 19.68 2.06
C LEU A 154 -7.87 20.42 3.09
N TYR A 155 -7.01 21.35 2.64
CA TYR A 155 -6.24 22.21 3.54
C TYR A 155 -7.06 23.33 4.21
N THR A 156 -8.28 23.61 3.73
CA THR A 156 -9.17 24.63 4.30
C THR A 156 -10.22 24.04 5.25
N SER A 157 -10.31 22.74 5.37
CA SER A 157 -11.20 22.10 6.35
C SER A 157 -10.53 22.15 7.73
N PRO A 158 -11.18 22.70 8.78
CA PRO A 158 -10.63 22.66 10.13
C PRO A 158 -10.44 21.20 10.55
N SER A 159 -9.27 20.92 11.12
CA SER A 159 -8.97 19.60 11.67
C SER A 159 -10.01 19.25 12.74
N PRO A 160 -10.51 18.00 12.82
CA PRO A 160 -11.39 17.58 13.93
C PRO A 160 -10.77 17.75 15.33
N ARG A 161 -9.48 18.12 15.41
CA ARG A 161 -8.76 18.40 16.66
C ARG A 161 -8.88 19.86 17.11
N ASP A 162 -9.50 20.73 16.30
CA ASP A 162 -9.64 22.15 16.59
C ASP A 162 -11.06 22.51 17.10
N GLN A 163 -11.85 21.49 17.49
CA GLN A 163 -13.15 21.63 18.14
C GLN A 163 -13.14 21.12 19.57
#